data_dfd3bf035c2b4aaecdf9df4e1d9ff047
#
_entry.id   dfd3bf035c2b4aaecdf9df4e1d9ff047
#
_cell.length_a   1.000
_cell.length_b   1.000
_cell.length_c   1.000
_cell.angle_alpha   90.00
_cell.angle_beta   90.00
_cell.angle_gamma   90.00
#
_symmetry.space_group_name_H-M   'P 1'
#
loop_
_entity.id
_entity.type
_entity.pdbx_description
1 polymer ?
#
loop_
_entity_poly.entity_id
_entity_poly.type
_entity_poly.pdbx_seq_one_letter_code
_entity_poly.pdbx_strand_id
1 'polypeptide(L)'
;MDDAFKGIGKPLTGIGLEAAVSILVVGQAELWAVLSVETAGSGYLPDRRPRILFERHIFRRETHCRFDDTHADLSNPKPGGYQLGSQEYGRLEAAIQLDRNAALSATSWGLGQVMGFNAILAGFADAETMVKAMVDSENAQLIGMATWINRSGIAESLRAHRWAEFAKAYNGPGYRKNQYDIRLAAYYQKFKVGPLPDLRVRAIQSYLVYLGYSLGIIDG
;
A
#
# COMPACT_ATOMS: atom_id res chain seq x y z
N MET A 1 1.12 23.70 -7.74
CA MET A 1 1.17 22.93 -6.49
C MET A 1 1.04 21.41 -6.68
N ASP A 2 1.12 20.93 -7.91
CA ASP A 2 0.74 19.55 -8.24
C ASP A 2 1.83 18.47 -8.20
N ASP A 3 3.06 18.79 -7.81
CA ASP A 3 4.17 17.84 -7.95
C ASP A 3 4.73 17.28 -6.62
N ALA A 4 4.15 17.63 -5.48
CA ALA A 4 4.73 17.30 -4.16
C ALA A 4 4.90 15.79 -3.90
N PHE A 5 4.09 14.94 -4.54
CA PHE A 5 4.16 13.47 -4.40
C PHE A 5 4.30 12.75 -5.73
N LYS A 6 4.71 13.49 -6.77
CA LYS A 6 4.91 12.94 -8.11
C LYS A 6 6.39 12.64 -8.33
N GLY A 7 6.70 11.38 -8.50
CA GLY A 7 8.04 10.91 -8.80
C GLY A 7 8.14 10.23 -10.15
N ILE A 8 9.20 9.44 -10.33
CA ILE A 8 9.40 8.66 -11.56
C ILE A 8 8.33 7.56 -11.66
N GLY A 9 7.87 7.03 -10.52
CA GLY A 9 6.87 5.96 -10.47
C GLY A 9 7.38 4.68 -11.12
N LYS A 10 8.64 4.27 -10.81
CA LYS A 10 9.26 3.08 -11.39
C LYS A 10 8.45 1.83 -11.09
N PRO A 11 8.03 1.05 -12.09
CA PRO A 11 7.35 -0.21 -11.88
C PRO A 11 8.20 -1.23 -11.11
N LEU A 12 7.54 -2.23 -10.53
CA LEU A 12 8.19 -3.35 -9.86
C LEU A 12 9.13 -4.12 -10.78
N THR A 13 10.30 -4.45 -10.27
CA THR A 13 11.33 -5.23 -10.97
C THR A 13 11.62 -6.55 -10.24
N GLY A 14 12.35 -7.47 -10.90
CA GLY A 14 12.82 -8.72 -10.29
C GLY A 14 13.62 -8.50 -9.01
N ILE A 15 14.45 -7.45 -8.96
CA ILE A 15 15.22 -7.11 -7.74
C ILE A 15 14.30 -6.84 -6.56
N GLY A 16 13.25 -6.04 -6.75
CA GLY A 16 12.28 -5.75 -5.67
C GLY A 16 11.49 -6.98 -5.25
N LEU A 17 11.09 -7.82 -6.22
CA LEU A 17 10.38 -9.07 -5.97
C LEU A 17 11.22 -10.05 -5.15
N GLU A 18 12.47 -10.29 -5.58
CA GLU A 18 13.41 -11.19 -4.91
C GLU A 18 13.76 -10.72 -3.49
N ALA A 19 13.96 -9.42 -3.31
CA ALA A 19 14.18 -8.84 -1.99
C ALA A 19 12.99 -9.09 -1.04
N ALA A 20 11.75 -8.88 -1.51
CA ALA A 20 10.56 -9.12 -0.70
C ALA A 20 10.36 -10.61 -0.36
N VAL A 21 10.59 -11.50 -1.33
CA VAL A 21 10.57 -12.97 -1.12
C VAL A 21 11.59 -13.37 -0.05
N SER A 22 12.81 -12.84 -0.13
CA SER A 22 13.88 -13.11 0.84
C SER A 22 13.54 -12.59 2.25
N ILE A 23 12.99 -11.38 2.36
CA ILE A 23 12.58 -10.79 3.66
C ILE A 23 11.49 -11.62 4.32
N LEU A 24 10.51 -12.07 3.55
CA LEU A 24 9.36 -12.83 4.05
C LEU A 24 9.67 -14.31 4.25
N VAL A 25 10.73 -14.82 3.61
CA VAL A 25 11.07 -16.27 3.55
C VAL A 25 9.88 -17.06 3.03
N VAL A 26 9.36 -16.67 1.87
CA VAL A 26 8.23 -17.31 1.16
C VAL A 26 8.59 -17.56 -0.31
N GLY A 27 7.74 -18.25 -1.04
CA GLY A 27 7.85 -18.33 -2.49
C GLY A 27 7.21 -17.14 -3.22
N GLN A 28 7.42 -17.08 -4.53
CA GLN A 28 6.78 -16.04 -5.34
C GLN A 28 5.25 -16.20 -5.39
N ALA A 29 4.74 -17.43 -5.27
CA ALA A 29 3.30 -17.69 -5.29
C ALA A 29 2.56 -17.01 -4.12
N GLU A 30 3.12 -17.07 -2.91
CA GLU A 30 2.60 -16.41 -1.73
C GLU A 30 2.63 -14.88 -1.91
N LEU A 31 3.75 -14.34 -2.39
CA LEU A 31 3.90 -12.91 -2.57
C LEU A 31 2.92 -12.36 -3.62
N TRP A 32 2.79 -13.05 -4.76
CA TRP A 32 1.84 -12.67 -5.80
C TRP A 32 0.39 -12.82 -5.35
N ALA A 33 0.08 -13.80 -4.50
CA ALA A 33 -1.25 -13.92 -3.89
C ALA A 33 -1.57 -12.68 -3.04
N VAL A 34 -0.64 -12.24 -2.20
CA VAL A 34 -0.81 -11.01 -1.40
C VAL A 34 -1.00 -9.80 -2.31
N LEU A 35 -0.13 -9.61 -3.30
CA LEU A 35 -0.23 -8.49 -4.24
C LEU A 35 -1.55 -8.48 -5.00
N SER A 36 -2.05 -9.63 -5.46
CA SER A 36 -3.31 -9.72 -6.21
C SER A 36 -4.55 -9.43 -5.38
N VAL A 37 -4.48 -9.58 -4.06
CA VAL A 37 -5.59 -9.30 -3.15
C VAL A 37 -5.58 -7.85 -2.67
N GLU A 38 -4.39 -7.33 -2.34
CA GLU A 38 -4.21 -6.03 -1.68
C GLU A 38 -4.09 -4.87 -2.66
N THR A 39 -3.75 -5.13 -3.92
CA THR A 39 -3.50 -4.06 -4.87
C THR A 39 -4.52 -4.06 -6.01
N ALA A 40 -4.75 -2.91 -6.61
CA ALA A 40 -5.46 -2.79 -7.87
C ALA A 40 -4.51 -2.99 -9.09
N GLY A 41 -3.46 -3.79 -8.90
CA GLY A 41 -2.44 -4.09 -9.91
C GLY A 41 -1.23 -3.15 -9.90
N SER A 42 -1.34 -1.92 -9.41
CA SER A 42 -0.21 -0.96 -9.31
C SER A 42 -0.26 -0.16 -8.02
N GLY A 43 0.92 0.19 -7.52
CA GLY A 43 1.08 1.10 -6.38
C GLY A 43 0.95 2.57 -6.73
N TYR A 44 0.75 2.90 -8.03
CA TYR A 44 0.62 4.26 -8.51
C TYR A 44 -0.72 4.55 -9.17
N LEU A 45 -1.10 5.82 -9.14
CA LEU A 45 -2.16 6.41 -9.93
C LEU A 45 -1.64 6.72 -11.36
N PRO A 46 -2.53 7.00 -12.33
CA PRO A 46 -2.12 7.36 -13.68
C PRO A 46 -1.19 8.57 -13.77
N ASP A 47 -1.27 9.49 -12.81
CA ASP A 47 -0.42 10.67 -12.72
C ASP A 47 0.93 10.42 -12.04
N ARG A 48 1.27 9.18 -11.74
CA ARG A 48 2.48 8.67 -11.08
C ARG A 48 2.60 9.00 -9.59
N ARG A 49 1.55 9.53 -8.97
CA ARG A 49 1.51 9.63 -7.51
C ARG A 49 1.21 8.26 -6.91
N PRO A 50 1.77 7.88 -5.77
CA PRO A 50 1.40 6.65 -5.08
C PRO A 50 -0.12 6.56 -4.84
N ARG A 51 -0.69 5.38 -4.82
CA ARG A 51 -2.04 5.19 -4.28
C ARG A 51 -2.01 5.46 -2.80
N ILE A 52 -2.96 6.23 -2.31
CA ILE A 52 -3.06 6.58 -0.89
C ILE A 52 -4.49 6.40 -0.36
N LEU A 53 -4.58 6.27 0.96
CA LEU A 53 -5.82 6.43 1.70
C LEU A 53 -5.52 7.19 3.00
N PHE A 54 -6.10 8.37 3.15
CA PHE A 54 -5.95 9.19 4.35
C PHE A 54 -7.00 8.81 5.40
N GLU A 55 -6.52 8.45 6.59
CA GLU A 55 -7.33 7.96 7.71
C GLU A 55 -7.56 9.07 8.76
N ARG A 56 -8.72 9.75 8.71
CA ARG A 56 -9.05 10.85 9.60
C ARG A 56 -9.04 10.49 11.08
N HIS A 57 -9.34 9.23 11.44
CA HIS A 57 -9.31 8.78 12.83
C HIS A 57 -7.87 8.55 13.33
N ILE A 58 -6.96 8.22 12.43
CA ILE A 58 -5.53 8.15 12.71
C ILE A 58 -4.95 9.56 12.82
N PHE A 59 -5.29 10.48 11.91
CA PHE A 59 -4.87 11.88 11.99
C PHE A 59 -5.31 12.52 13.31
N ARG A 60 -6.57 12.26 13.73
CA ARG A 60 -7.07 12.65 15.04
C ARG A 60 -6.19 12.14 16.19
N ARG A 61 -5.80 10.87 16.15
CA ARG A 61 -4.91 10.25 17.14
C ARG A 61 -3.54 10.92 17.15
N GLU A 62 -2.93 11.07 15.99
CA GLU A 62 -1.57 11.65 15.84
C GLU A 62 -1.52 13.13 16.26
N THR A 63 -2.63 13.85 16.10
CA THR A 63 -2.76 15.27 16.49
C THR A 63 -3.36 15.48 17.88
N HIS A 64 -3.59 14.40 18.65
CA HIS A 64 -4.20 14.46 19.98
C HIS A 64 -5.53 15.23 20.00
N CYS A 65 -6.40 14.98 19.01
CA CYS A 65 -7.74 15.58 18.86
C CYS A 65 -7.75 17.10 18.63
N ARG A 66 -6.59 17.70 18.34
CA ARG A 66 -6.41 19.17 18.26
C ARG A 66 -7.30 19.86 17.23
N PHE A 67 -7.77 19.13 16.22
CA PHE A 67 -8.52 19.68 15.09
C PHE A 67 -9.97 19.18 15.01
N ASP A 68 -10.49 18.52 16.03
CA ASP A 68 -11.83 17.92 16.01
C ASP A 68 -12.94 18.96 15.76
N ASP A 69 -12.86 20.13 16.42
CA ASP A 69 -13.89 21.17 16.34
C ASP A 69 -13.77 22.02 15.06
N THR A 70 -12.58 22.12 14.48
CA THR A 70 -12.33 23.01 13.35
C THR A 70 -12.26 22.31 12.00
N HIS A 71 -11.89 21.01 11.99
CA HIS A 71 -11.68 20.20 10.78
C HIS A 71 -12.21 18.78 10.98
N ALA A 72 -13.51 18.65 11.29
CA ALA A 72 -14.16 17.38 11.57
C ALA A 72 -14.15 16.37 10.39
N ASP A 73 -13.91 16.84 9.17
CA ASP A 73 -13.70 16.06 7.97
C ASP A 73 -12.31 15.37 7.93
N LEU A 74 -11.30 16.01 8.54
CA LEU A 74 -9.91 15.53 8.63
C LEU A 74 -9.55 14.93 9.99
N SER A 75 -10.23 15.35 11.08
CA SER A 75 -10.00 14.86 12.45
C SER A 75 -11.33 14.37 13.03
N ASN A 76 -11.50 13.05 13.13
CA ASN A 76 -12.77 12.45 13.54
C ASN A 76 -12.52 11.08 14.19
N PRO A 77 -13.21 10.72 15.30
CA PRO A 77 -13.05 9.41 15.92
C PRO A 77 -13.52 8.24 15.04
N LYS A 78 -14.39 8.51 14.06
CA LYS A 78 -14.90 7.48 13.14
C LYS A 78 -14.10 7.49 11.84
N PRO A 79 -13.64 6.33 11.33
CA PRO A 79 -13.05 6.26 10.00
C PRO A 79 -14.04 6.73 8.92
N GLY A 80 -13.56 7.03 7.71
CA GLY A 80 -14.41 7.42 6.60
C GLY A 80 -14.09 8.80 6.02
N GLY A 81 -15.00 9.34 5.21
CA GLY A 81 -14.80 10.57 4.45
C GLY A 81 -13.90 10.36 3.24
N TYR A 82 -13.65 9.11 2.84
CA TYR A 82 -12.74 8.75 1.75
C TYR A 82 -13.19 9.33 0.42
N GLN A 83 -12.20 9.75 -0.34
CA GLN A 83 -12.34 10.13 -1.73
C GLN A 83 -11.61 9.10 -2.62
N LEU A 84 -12.02 8.97 -3.87
CA LEU A 84 -11.42 7.96 -4.73
C LEU A 84 -10.24 8.51 -5.54
N GLY A 85 -9.21 7.67 -5.70
CA GLY A 85 -8.09 7.94 -6.58
C GLY A 85 -7.33 9.22 -6.23
N SER A 86 -7.11 10.09 -7.21
CA SER A 86 -6.35 11.32 -7.05
C SER A 86 -7.00 12.37 -6.14
N GLN A 87 -8.31 12.27 -5.91
CA GLN A 87 -9.03 13.21 -5.05
C GLN A 87 -8.65 13.06 -3.57
N GLU A 88 -8.15 11.88 -3.16
CA GLU A 88 -7.67 11.66 -1.79
C GLU A 88 -6.46 12.54 -1.43
N TYR A 89 -5.69 12.96 -2.44
CA TYR A 89 -4.60 13.91 -2.24
C TYR A 89 -5.06 15.28 -1.76
N GLY A 90 -6.24 15.74 -2.14
CA GLY A 90 -6.80 16.99 -1.62
C GLY A 90 -7.02 16.96 -0.10
N ARG A 91 -7.45 15.81 0.44
CA ARG A 91 -7.57 15.61 1.89
C ARG A 91 -6.21 15.56 2.58
N LEU A 92 -5.25 14.85 1.99
CA LEU A 92 -3.89 14.80 2.49
C LEU A 92 -3.25 16.19 2.51
N GLU A 93 -3.37 16.95 1.45
CA GLU A 93 -2.83 18.32 1.35
C GLU A 93 -3.44 19.26 2.40
N ALA A 94 -4.75 19.20 2.60
CA ALA A 94 -5.42 19.95 3.66
C ALA A 94 -4.91 19.55 5.06
N ALA A 95 -4.72 18.25 5.32
CA ALA A 95 -4.16 17.77 6.58
C ALA A 95 -2.70 18.19 6.77
N ILE A 96 -1.90 18.25 5.70
CA ILE A 96 -0.50 18.70 5.72
C ILE A 96 -0.38 20.18 6.15
N GLN A 97 -1.33 21.02 5.78
CA GLN A 97 -1.35 22.43 6.23
C GLN A 97 -1.57 22.55 7.74
N LEU A 98 -2.19 21.56 8.36
CA LEU A 98 -2.43 21.53 9.80
C LEU A 98 -1.26 20.90 10.57
N ASP A 99 -0.80 19.74 10.11
CA ASP A 99 0.32 19.00 10.70
C ASP A 99 0.86 17.98 9.69
N ARG A 100 2.01 18.30 9.07
CA ARG A 100 2.61 17.46 8.04
C ARG A 100 2.97 16.06 8.53
N ASN A 101 3.60 15.97 9.70
CA ASN A 101 4.05 14.68 10.22
C ASN A 101 2.87 13.77 10.55
N ALA A 102 1.86 14.32 11.21
CA ALA A 102 0.62 13.59 11.51
C ALA A 102 -0.12 13.19 10.24
N ALA A 103 -0.17 14.06 9.21
CA ALA A 103 -0.82 13.77 7.94
C ALA A 103 -0.16 12.61 7.20
N LEU A 104 1.17 12.62 7.07
CA LEU A 104 1.91 11.52 6.43
C LEU A 104 1.77 10.22 7.23
N SER A 105 1.82 10.30 8.57
CA SER A 105 1.64 9.15 9.47
C SER A 105 0.24 8.54 9.35
N ALA A 106 -0.78 9.38 9.18
CA ALA A 106 -2.19 8.98 9.08
C ALA A 106 -2.61 8.49 7.69
N THR A 107 -1.70 8.44 6.74
CA THR A 107 -1.98 8.00 5.36
C THR A 107 -1.34 6.64 5.10
N SER A 108 -2.06 5.77 4.40
CA SER A 108 -1.48 4.54 3.84
C SER A 108 -0.93 4.81 2.43
N TRP A 109 0.17 4.11 2.06
CA TRP A 109 0.96 4.44 0.89
C TRP A 109 1.25 3.25 -0.01
N GLY A 110 1.09 3.45 -1.31
CA GLY A 110 1.59 2.62 -2.39
C GLY A 110 0.98 1.23 -2.48
N LEU A 111 1.76 0.30 -3.01
CA LEU A 111 1.35 -1.04 -3.40
C LEU A 111 0.76 -1.86 -2.22
N GLY A 112 1.39 -1.80 -1.06
CA GLY A 112 0.98 -2.55 0.14
C GLY A 112 0.12 -1.75 1.11
N GLN A 113 -0.26 -0.51 0.77
CA GLN A 113 -1.03 0.38 1.65
C GLN A 113 -0.46 0.46 3.08
N VAL A 114 0.86 0.57 3.19
CA VAL A 114 1.55 0.67 4.49
C VAL A 114 1.25 2.04 5.10
N MET A 115 0.72 2.03 6.32
CA MET A 115 0.45 3.26 7.06
C MET A 115 1.74 4.00 7.41
N GLY A 116 1.74 5.33 7.29
CA GLY A 116 2.91 6.15 7.60
C GLY A 116 3.41 6.01 9.03
N PHE A 117 2.53 5.81 10.01
CA PHE A 117 2.94 5.54 11.40
C PHE A 117 3.71 4.21 11.57
N ASN A 118 3.66 3.32 10.58
CA ASN A 118 4.42 2.07 10.54
C ASN A 118 5.80 2.22 9.86
N ALA A 119 6.23 3.42 9.50
CA ALA A 119 7.45 3.65 8.74
C ALA A 119 8.68 2.95 9.35
N ILE A 120 8.87 3.04 10.67
CA ILE A 120 9.98 2.38 11.37
C ILE A 120 9.91 0.85 11.22
N LEU A 121 8.73 0.27 11.39
CA LEU A 121 8.52 -1.17 11.18
C LEU A 121 8.71 -1.56 9.70
N ALA A 122 8.38 -0.67 8.77
CA ALA A 122 8.61 -0.86 7.34
C ALA A 122 10.08 -0.64 6.90
N GLY A 123 10.97 -0.28 7.85
CA GLY A 123 12.41 -0.17 7.59
C GLY A 123 12.88 1.23 7.23
N PHE A 124 12.06 2.26 7.43
CA PHE A 124 12.41 3.67 7.18
C PHE A 124 12.64 4.42 8.51
N ALA A 125 13.36 5.53 8.45
CA ALA A 125 13.62 6.34 9.62
C ALA A 125 12.37 7.03 10.18
N ASP A 126 11.47 7.45 9.29
CA ASP A 126 10.24 8.17 9.59
C ASP A 126 9.26 8.09 8.39
N ALA A 127 8.05 8.65 8.56
CA ALA A 127 7.03 8.70 7.51
C ALA A 127 7.48 9.51 6.28
N GLU A 128 8.21 10.60 6.47
CA GLU A 128 8.72 11.44 5.38
C GLU A 128 9.70 10.67 4.49
N THR A 129 10.65 9.95 5.11
CA THR A 129 11.63 9.11 4.41
C THR A 129 10.95 7.95 3.68
N MET A 130 9.96 7.32 4.33
CA MET A 130 9.16 6.27 3.70
C MET A 130 8.44 6.79 2.45
N VAL A 131 7.75 7.91 2.57
CA VAL A 131 7.00 8.51 1.46
C VAL A 131 7.91 8.86 0.30
N LYS A 132 9.06 9.50 0.55
CA LYS A 132 10.05 9.83 -0.49
C LYS A 132 10.49 8.59 -1.28
N ALA A 133 10.79 7.49 -0.59
CA ALA A 133 11.18 6.25 -1.24
C ALA A 133 10.00 5.64 -2.04
N MET A 134 8.78 5.65 -1.48
CA MET A 134 7.60 5.07 -2.11
C MET A 134 7.06 5.89 -3.29
N VAL A 135 7.34 7.18 -3.34
CA VAL A 135 7.05 8.05 -4.50
C VAL A 135 7.87 7.64 -5.72
N ASP A 136 9.07 7.14 -5.52
CA ASP A 136 10.04 6.89 -6.60
C ASP A 136 9.90 5.49 -7.22
N SER A 137 9.54 4.46 -6.44
CA SER A 137 9.64 3.07 -6.87
C SER A 137 8.66 2.11 -6.20
N GLU A 138 8.01 1.23 -7.00
CA GLU A 138 7.26 0.08 -6.47
C GLU A 138 8.16 -0.93 -5.74
N ASN A 139 9.46 -0.99 -6.07
CA ASN A 139 10.38 -1.81 -5.28
C ASN A 139 10.44 -1.34 -3.83
N ALA A 140 10.53 -0.03 -3.60
CA ALA A 140 10.53 0.53 -2.24
C ALA A 140 9.19 0.27 -1.53
N GLN A 141 8.07 0.37 -2.24
CA GLN A 141 6.74 0.07 -1.71
C GLN A 141 6.62 -1.41 -1.30
N LEU A 142 7.08 -2.33 -2.15
CA LEU A 142 7.03 -3.77 -1.89
C LEU A 142 7.98 -4.18 -0.76
N ILE A 143 9.21 -3.68 -0.77
CA ILE A 143 10.21 -3.96 0.27
C ILE A 143 9.73 -3.42 1.62
N GLY A 144 9.16 -2.21 1.66
CA GLY A 144 8.58 -1.64 2.86
C GLY A 144 7.42 -2.48 3.41
N MET A 145 6.51 -2.93 2.55
CA MET A 145 5.43 -3.86 2.90
C MET A 145 5.97 -5.18 3.47
N ALA A 146 6.91 -5.82 2.78
CA ALA A 146 7.51 -7.08 3.20
C ALA A 146 8.22 -6.95 4.55
N THR A 147 8.97 -5.86 4.74
CA THR A 147 9.67 -5.57 5.99
C THR A 147 8.68 -5.36 7.13
N TRP A 148 7.60 -4.60 6.91
CA TRP A 148 6.54 -4.40 7.89
C TRP A 148 5.87 -5.73 8.27
N ILE A 149 5.47 -6.55 7.30
CA ILE A 149 4.87 -7.89 7.52
C ILE A 149 5.80 -8.74 8.39
N ASN A 150 7.09 -8.77 8.07
CA ASN A 150 8.06 -9.59 8.79
C ASN A 150 8.27 -9.10 10.22
N ARG A 151 8.51 -7.80 10.42
CA ARG A 151 8.76 -7.21 11.74
C ARG A 151 7.53 -7.15 12.65
N SER A 152 6.33 -7.15 12.07
CA SER A 152 5.07 -7.25 12.81
C SER A 152 4.70 -8.68 13.23
N GLY A 153 5.51 -9.68 12.89
CA GLY A 153 5.23 -11.08 13.21
C GLY A 153 4.16 -11.75 12.34
N ILE A 154 3.64 -11.03 11.34
CA ILE A 154 2.57 -11.53 10.47
C ILE A 154 3.09 -12.56 9.45
N ALA A 155 4.38 -12.52 9.12
CA ALA A 155 4.99 -13.40 8.10
C ALA A 155 4.85 -14.90 8.41
N GLU A 156 4.78 -15.30 9.68
CA GLU A 156 4.61 -16.70 10.08
C GLU A 156 3.28 -17.29 9.58
N SER A 157 2.18 -16.51 9.68
CA SER A 157 0.88 -16.97 9.17
C SER A 157 0.87 -17.08 7.65
N LEU A 158 1.63 -16.22 6.94
CA LEU A 158 1.79 -16.30 5.49
C LEU A 158 2.58 -17.55 5.09
N ARG A 159 3.72 -17.81 5.73
CA ARG A 159 4.56 -19.03 5.50
C ARG A 159 3.80 -20.32 5.75
N ALA A 160 2.99 -20.34 6.79
CA ALA A 160 2.20 -21.51 7.17
C ALA A 160 0.87 -21.62 6.40
N HIS A 161 0.61 -20.71 5.44
CA HIS A 161 -0.65 -20.61 4.68
C HIS A 161 -1.90 -20.52 5.55
N ARG A 162 -1.77 -19.91 6.76
CA ARG A 162 -2.90 -19.63 7.64
C ARG A 162 -3.59 -18.34 7.19
N TRP A 163 -4.27 -18.43 6.04
CA TRP A 163 -4.80 -17.28 5.31
C TRP A 163 -5.75 -16.41 6.13
N ALA A 164 -6.60 -17.02 6.96
CA ALA A 164 -7.52 -16.27 7.82
C ALA A 164 -6.79 -15.46 8.91
N GLU A 165 -5.71 -16.02 9.49
CA GLU A 165 -4.86 -15.32 10.46
C GLU A 165 -4.11 -14.18 9.80
N PHE A 166 -3.51 -14.44 8.63
CA PHE A 166 -2.83 -13.41 7.86
C PHE A 166 -3.78 -12.27 7.47
N ALA A 167 -4.93 -12.60 6.87
CA ALA A 167 -5.92 -11.61 6.45
C ALA A 167 -6.45 -10.78 7.62
N LYS A 168 -6.69 -11.41 8.79
CA LYS A 168 -7.12 -10.71 10.00
C LYS A 168 -6.05 -9.74 10.52
N ALA A 169 -4.78 -10.18 10.52
CA ALA A 169 -3.68 -9.37 11.01
C ALA A 169 -3.34 -8.21 10.06
N TYR A 170 -3.42 -8.45 8.74
CA TYR A 170 -3.12 -7.46 7.71
C TYR A 170 -4.26 -6.45 7.50
N ASN A 171 -5.50 -6.94 7.35
CA ASN A 171 -6.68 -6.14 6.98
C ASN A 171 -7.59 -5.79 8.16
N GLY A 172 -7.25 -6.25 9.36
CA GLY A 172 -8.08 -6.03 10.54
C GLY A 172 -9.32 -6.96 10.61
N PRO A 173 -10.19 -6.76 11.62
CA PRO A 173 -11.29 -7.69 11.93
C PRO A 173 -12.36 -7.77 10.82
N GLY A 174 -12.42 -6.76 9.94
CA GLY A 174 -13.38 -6.70 8.84
C GLY A 174 -13.03 -7.55 7.62
N TYR A 175 -11.91 -8.26 7.61
CA TYR A 175 -11.38 -8.99 6.45
C TYR A 175 -12.37 -9.95 5.79
N ARG A 176 -13.29 -10.55 6.56
CA ARG A 176 -14.30 -11.49 6.06
C ARG A 176 -15.32 -10.86 5.12
N LYS A 177 -15.62 -9.57 5.27
CA LYS A 177 -16.56 -8.86 4.38
C LYS A 177 -16.09 -8.87 2.92
N ASN A 178 -14.77 -8.80 2.72
CA ASN A 178 -14.14 -8.80 1.40
C ASN A 178 -13.53 -10.15 1.03
N GLN A 179 -13.78 -11.20 1.84
CA GLN A 179 -13.30 -12.57 1.62
C GLN A 179 -11.78 -12.64 1.37
N TYR A 180 -10.99 -11.82 2.09
CA TYR A 180 -9.56 -11.72 1.88
C TYR A 180 -8.84 -13.06 2.02
N ASP A 181 -9.18 -13.86 3.02
CA ASP A 181 -8.64 -15.20 3.27
C ASP A 181 -8.94 -16.18 2.13
N ILE A 182 -10.17 -16.17 1.61
CA ILE A 182 -10.59 -17.01 0.47
C ILE A 182 -9.84 -16.60 -0.80
N ARG A 183 -9.75 -15.30 -1.05
CA ARG A 183 -9.06 -14.75 -2.22
C ARG A 183 -7.56 -15.04 -2.18
N LEU A 184 -6.90 -14.90 -1.02
CA LEU A 184 -5.49 -15.24 -0.82
C LEU A 184 -5.24 -16.71 -1.15
N ALA A 185 -6.04 -17.63 -0.59
CA ALA A 185 -5.94 -19.05 -0.86
C ALA A 185 -6.10 -19.37 -2.36
N ALA A 186 -7.09 -18.76 -3.01
CA ALA A 186 -7.37 -18.97 -4.43
C ALA A 186 -6.23 -18.47 -5.32
N TYR A 187 -5.71 -17.25 -5.08
CA TYR A 187 -4.57 -16.71 -5.83
C TYR A 187 -3.29 -17.51 -5.58
N TYR A 188 -3.04 -17.96 -4.35
CA TYR A 188 -1.92 -18.83 -4.07
C TYR A 188 -1.98 -20.11 -4.89
N GLN A 189 -3.13 -20.81 -4.92
CA GLN A 189 -3.28 -22.01 -5.74
C GLN A 189 -3.08 -21.73 -7.23
N LYS A 190 -3.61 -20.61 -7.73
CA LYS A 190 -3.39 -20.16 -9.12
C LYS A 190 -1.89 -20.04 -9.43
N PHE A 191 -1.14 -19.33 -8.58
CA PHE A 191 0.27 -19.04 -8.84
C PHE A 191 1.23 -20.17 -8.48
N LYS A 192 0.80 -21.11 -7.64
CA LYS A 192 1.60 -22.32 -7.31
C LYS A 192 1.74 -23.26 -8.51
N VAL A 193 0.74 -23.33 -9.38
CA VAL A 193 0.69 -24.30 -10.50
C VAL A 193 0.67 -23.63 -11.87
N GLY A 194 0.32 -22.35 -11.93
CA GLY A 194 0.20 -21.59 -13.17
C GLY A 194 1.37 -20.65 -13.42
N PRO A 195 1.31 -19.90 -14.53
CA PRO A 195 2.31 -18.86 -14.78
C PRO A 195 2.21 -17.74 -13.75
N LEU A 196 3.37 -17.22 -13.37
CA LEU A 196 3.46 -16.00 -12.57
C LEU A 196 3.30 -14.77 -13.47
N PRO A 197 2.86 -13.62 -12.92
CA PRO A 197 2.81 -12.36 -13.65
C PRO A 197 4.15 -11.98 -14.29
N ASP A 198 4.13 -11.56 -15.54
CA ASP A 198 5.33 -11.09 -16.24
C ASP A 198 5.61 -9.62 -15.87
N LEU A 199 6.74 -9.38 -15.20
CA LEU A 199 7.15 -8.05 -14.77
C LEU A 199 7.40 -7.08 -15.93
N ARG A 200 7.78 -7.58 -17.13
CA ARG A 200 7.97 -6.74 -18.32
C ARG A 200 6.63 -6.26 -18.85
N VAL A 201 5.66 -7.18 -18.95
CA VAL A 201 4.30 -6.84 -19.36
C VAL A 201 3.69 -5.85 -18.37
N ARG A 202 3.84 -6.12 -17.05
CA ARG A 202 3.37 -5.25 -15.99
C ARG A 202 3.99 -3.84 -16.06
N ALA A 203 5.29 -3.74 -16.37
CA ALA A 203 5.95 -2.45 -16.55
C ALA A 203 5.41 -1.70 -17.77
N ILE A 204 5.20 -2.39 -18.89
CA ILE A 204 4.60 -1.81 -20.12
C ILE A 204 3.19 -1.31 -19.81
N GLN A 205 2.36 -2.11 -19.15
CA GLN A 205 1.01 -1.70 -18.73
C GLN A 205 1.06 -0.42 -17.87
N SER A 206 1.98 -0.35 -16.89
CA SER A 206 2.15 0.83 -16.04
C SER A 206 2.51 2.07 -16.86
N TYR A 207 3.49 1.98 -17.76
CA TYR A 207 3.90 3.11 -18.59
C TYR A 207 2.81 3.55 -19.58
N LEU A 208 2.03 2.63 -20.14
CA LEU A 208 0.89 2.98 -20.97
C LEU A 208 -0.17 3.76 -20.18
N VAL A 209 -0.44 3.34 -18.93
CA VAL A 209 -1.35 4.10 -18.04
C VAL A 209 -0.81 5.51 -17.77
N TYR A 210 0.51 5.67 -17.55
CA TYR A 210 1.12 6.99 -17.35
C TYR A 210 1.07 7.89 -18.63
N LEU A 211 1.00 7.28 -19.80
CA LEU A 211 0.78 7.97 -21.07
C LEU A 211 -0.70 8.27 -21.36
N GLY A 212 -1.61 7.91 -20.46
CA GLY A 212 -3.04 8.20 -20.56
C GLY A 212 -3.88 7.10 -21.22
N TYR A 213 -3.29 5.94 -21.54
CA TYR A 213 -4.08 4.82 -22.05
C TYR A 213 -4.89 4.17 -20.93
N SER A 214 -6.18 3.93 -21.19
CA SER A 214 -7.06 3.21 -20.27
C SER A 214 -6.85 1.71 -20.46
N LEU A 215 -6.16 1.10 -19.53
CA LEU A 215 -5.99 -0.34 -19.43
C LEU A 215 -6.88 -0.87 -18.29
N GLY A 216 -7.12 -2.17 -18.28
CA GLY A 216 -7.72 -2.85 -17.16
C GLY A 216 -6.77 -2.94 -15.95
N ILE A 217 -6.72 -4.11 -15.32
CA ILE A 217 -5.80 -4.37 -14.21
C ILE A 217 -4.37 -4.47 -14.75
N ILE A 218 -3.41 -3.92 -14.01
CA ILE A 218 -1.98 -4.10 -14.27
C ILE A 218 -1.57 -5.42 -13.61
N ASP A 219 -1.57 -6.50 -14.37
CA ASP A 219 -1.43 -7.87 -13.87
C ASP A 219 -0.19 -8.63 -14.38
N GLY A 220 0.40 -8.17 -15.46
CA GLY A 220 1.63 -8.77 -16.02
C GLY A 220 1.38 -9.90 -17.01
#